data_fbe32ad23e8f20fc0e9f4683bfbaad9a
#
_entry.id   fbe32ad23e8f20fc0e9f4683bfbaad9a
#
_cell.length_a   1.000
_cell.length_b   1.000
_cell.length_c   1.000
_cell.angle_alpha   90.00
_cell.angle_beta   90.00
_cell.angle_gamma   90.00
#
_symmetry.space_group_name_H-M   'P 1'
#
loop_
_entity.id
_entity.type
_entity.pdbx_description
1 polymer ?
#
loop_
_entity_poly.entity_id
_entity_poly.type
_entity_poly.pdbx_seq_one_letter_code
_entity_poly.pdbx_strand_id
1 'polypeptide(L)'
;VQVGTEKAWDACKKIGSPKFIILNKIDKENVDVAATIQQLQDKFGNAVVTLDDKDAMAEAIAEVDEELMDIYFNEGGFTDEQFGKGLTKGILQGDIVPVFKCSSLTGEGVKEVLQEIIEFVPNPTIEGYRAKDENQQPVLIEADPNAKPVLFIFKTLADSFLGKISLAKVVSGKVSAGMTLHNFRVEKDEKLGSVFFVRGKEKIDCKAAVAGDIVALGKLEFTKTGDTLSEKGNPAFINPVDFPQPTLFMAIESADKGAD
;
A
#
# COMPACT_ATOMS: atom_id res chain seq x y z
N VAL A 1 22.51 -1.96 6.67
CA VAL A 1 21.22 -1.26 6.88
C VAL A 1 21.46 0.24 6.98
N GLN A 2 20.71 1.05 6.25
CA GLN A 2 20.88 2.50 6.18
C GLN A 2 19.71 3.23 6.85
N VAL A 3 19.92 4.52 7.16
CA VAL A 3 18.90 5.39 7.80
C VAL A 3 17.56 5.41 7.03
N GLY A 4 17.59 5.31 5.69
CA GLY A 4 16.37 5.22 4.88
C GLY A 4 15.53 3.98 5.18
N THR A 5 16.18 2.83 5.39
CA THR A 5 15.54 1.58 5.77
C THR A 5 14.89 1.68 7.17
N GLU A 6 15.59 2.30 8.12
CA GLU A 6 15.09 2.51 9.47
C GLU A 6 13.84 3.40 9.47
N LYS A 7 13.89 4.54 8.77
CA LYS A 7 12.75 5.45 8.65
C LYS A 7 11.53 4.78 8.01
N ALA A 8 11.75 3.96 6.98
CA ALA A 8 10.68 3.21 6.33
C ALA A 8 10.08 2.16 7.27
N TRP A 9 10.93 1.44 8.02
CA TRP A 9 10.51 0.48 9.03
C TRP A 9 9.65 1.12 10.11
N ASP A 10 10.10 2.23 10.67
CA ASP A 10 9.38 2.96 11.71
C ASP A 10 8.05 3.52 11.20
N ALA A 11 8.02 4.02 9.96
CA ALA A 11 6.79 4.49 9.34
C ALA A 11 5.76 3.36 9.19
N CYS A 12 6.17 2.19 8.69
CA CYS A 12 5.31 1.02 8.59
C CYS A 12 4.82 0.55 9.97
N LYS A 13 5.72 0.50 10.95
CA LYS A 13 5.38 0.11 12.34
C LYS A 13 4.33 1.06 12.94
N LYS A 14 4.50 2.37 12.74
CA LYS A 14 3.57 3.40 13.25
C LYS A 14 2.14 3.22 12.75
N ILE A 15 1.96 2.79 11.50
CA ILE A 15 0.63 2.61 10.89
C ILE A 15 0.15 1.16 10.91
N GLY A 16 0.93 0.22 11.45
CA GLY A 16 0.61 -1.20 11.47
C GLY A 16 0.60 -1.83 10.07
N SER A 17 1.40 -1.30 9.13
CA SER A 17 1.46 -1.84 7.76
C SER A 17 2.31 -3.10 7.70
N PRO A 18 1.82 -4.18 7.04
CA PRO A 18 2.64 -5.31 6.67
C PRO A 18 3.88 -4.89 5.89
N LYS A 19 4.97 -5.64 6.02
CA LYS A 19 6.27 -5.33 5.44
C LYS A 19 6.92 -6.56 4.84
N PHE A 20 7.66 -6.36 3.76
CA PHE A 20 8.70 -7.29 3.33
C PHE A 20 9.90 -6.52 2.77
N ILE A 21 11.03 -7.17 2.72
CA ILE A 21 12.30 -6.56 2.34
C ILE A 21 12.80 -7.20 1.05
N ILE A 22 13.21 -6.38 0.09
CA ILE A 22 13.87 -6.85 -1.13
C ILE A 22 15.33 -6.38 -1.10
N LEU A 23 16.27 -7.33 -0.96
CA LEU A 23 17.70 -7.08 -1.11
C LEU A 23 18.02 -7.09 -2.61
N ASN A 24 18.15 -5.90 -3.18
CA ASN A 24 18.52 -5.73 -4.58
C ASN A 24 20.02 -5.55 -4.75
N LYS A 25 20.50 -5.77 -5.98
CA LYS A 25 21.90 -5.63 -6.39
C LYS A 25 22.83 -6.68 -5.78
N ILE A 26 22.35 -7.92 -5.64
CA ILE A 26 23.14 -9.05 -5.14
C ILE A 26 24.28 -9.44 -6.10
N ASP A 27 24.26 -8.95 -7.34
CA ASP A 27 25.27 -9.13 -8.38
C ASP A 27 26.58 -8.33 -8.16
N LYS A 28 26.57 -7.39 -7.20
CA LYS A 28 27.76 -6.57 -6.97
C LYS A 28 28.84 -7.32 -6.19
N GLU A 29 30.09 -7.21 -6.63
CA GLU A 29 31.25 -7.89 -6.05
C GLU A 29 31.48 -7.65 -4.55
N ASN A 30 31.05 -6.50 -4.03
CA ASN A 30 31.26 -6.10 -2.62
C ASN A 30 29.99 -6.26 -1.76
N VAL A 31 29.01 -7.06 -2.21
CA VAL A 31 27.80 -7.31 -1.45
C VAL A 31 27.90 -8.64 -0.71
N ASP A 32 27.85 -8.57 0.60
CA ASP A 32 27.65 -9.74 1.45
C ASP A 32 26.18 -9.82 1.86
N VAL A 33 25.46 -10.71 1.20
CA VAL A 33 24.01 -10.92 1.42
C VAL A 33 23.77 -11.47 2.82
N ALA A 34 24.57 -12.43 3.28
CA ALA A 34 24.40 -13.04 4.59
C ALA A 34 24.65 -12.03 5.71
N ALA A 35 25.73 -11.26 5.63
CA ALA A 35 26.01 -10.19 6.59
C ALA A 35 24.93 -9.10 6.58
N THR A 36 24.32 -8.82 5.41
CA THR A 36 23.22 -7.85 5.32
C THR A 36 21.94 -8.36 5.99
N ILE A 37 21.61 -9.64 5.82
CA ILE A 37 20.48 -10.28 6.49
C ILE A 37 20.70 -10.27 8.01
N GLN A 38 21.90 -10.63 8.47
CA GLN A 38 22.24 -10.58 9.89
C GLN A 38 22.07 -9.16 10.46
N GLN A 39 22.54 -8.12 9.76
CA GLN A 39 22.32 -6.73 10.17
C GLN A 39 20.84 -6.34 10.27
N LEU A 40 19.99 -6.89 9.38
CA LEU A 40 18.55 -6.66 9.45
C LEU A 40 17.95 -7.32 10.68
N GLN A 41 18.34 -8.57 10.98
CA GLN A 41 17.90 -9.31 12.16
C GLN A 41 18.37 -8.67 13.46
N ASP A 42 19.65 -8.27 13.54
CA ASP A 42 20.21 -7.57 14.70
C ASP A 42 19.47 -6.27 15.01
N LYS A 43 18.98 -5.59 13.96
CA LYS A 43 18.31 -4.29 14.08
C LYS A 43 16.82 -4.36 14.27
N PHE A 44 16.16 -5.27 13.58
CA PHE A 44 14.70 -5.33 13.51
C PHE A 44 14.10 -6.56 14.17
N GLY A 45 14.96 -7.48 14.63
CA GLY A 45 14.56 -8.65 15.39
C GLY A 45 14.30 -9.89 14.54
N ASN A 46 13.87 -10.96 15.23
CA ASN A 46 13.67 -12.29 14.67
C ASN A 46 12.50 -12.39 13.68
N ALA A 47 11.64 -11.36 13.64
CA ALA A 47 10.57 -11.26 12.62
C ALA A 47 11.14 -11.25 11.19
N VAL A 48 12.41 -10.86 11.01
CA VAL A 48 13.07 -10.80 9.70
C VAL A 48 13.60 -12.18 9.33
N VAL A 49 12.95 -12.84 8.39
CA VAL A 49 13.28 -14.21 7.95
C VAL A 49 13.41 -14.31 6.44
N THR A 50 14.23 -15.25 5.98
CA THR A 50 14.41 -15.54 4.55
C THR A 50 13.57 -16.76 4.15
N LEU A 51 12.98 -16.75 2.96
CA LEU A 51 12.21 -17.89 2.44
C LEU A 51 13.10 -19.10 2.09
N ASP A 52 14.40 -18.91 1.94
CA ASP A 52 15.33 -20.01 1.67
C ASP A 52 15.54 -20.92 2.89
N ASP A 53 15.35 -20.38 4.09
CA ASP A 53 15.45 -21.12 5.34
C ASP A 53 14.06 -21.56 5.79
N LYS A 54 13.66 -22.74 5.30
CA LYS A 54 12.34 -23.30 5.59
C LYS A 54 12.13 -23.62 7.07
N ASP A 55 13.18 -24.00 7.78
CA ASP A 55 13.10 -24.35 9.19
C ASP A 55 12.89 -23.06 10.03
N ALA A 56 13.70 -22.03 9.79
CA ALA A 56 13.52 -20.74 10.44
C ALA A 56 12.16 -20.11 10.11
N MET A 57 11.66 -20.29 8.88
CA MET A 57 10.35 -19.80 8.50
C MET A 57 9.23 -20.57 9.20
N ALA A 58 9.34 -21.90 9.33
CA ALA A 58 8.37 -22.72 10.05
C ALA A 58 8.33 -22.36 11.54
N GLU A 59 9.49 -22.14 12.15
CA GLU A 59 9.59 -21.64 13.54
C GLU A 59 8.91 -20.27 13.69
N ALA A 60 9.18 -19.34 12.79
CA ALA A 60 8.56 -18.01 12.79
C ALA A 60 7.03 -18.09 12.63
N ILE A 61 6.52 -19.00 11.79
CA ILE A 61 5.08 -19.24 11.64
C ILE A 61 4.49 -19.80 12.93
N ALA A 62 5.18 -20.72 13.59
CA ALA A 62 4.72 -21.31 14.86
C ALA A 62 4.60 -20.23 15.97
N GLU A 63 5.44 -19.21 15.96
CA GLU A 63 5.41 -18.12 16.93
C GLU A 63 4.25 -17.12 16.72
N VAL A 64 3.53 -17.18 15.59
CA VAL A 64 2.45 -16.22 15.28
C VAL A 64 1.27 -16.33 16.25
N ASP A 65 0.88 -17.58 16.62
CA ASP A 65 -0.15 -17.82 17.62
C ASP A 65 -0.10 -19.24 18.22
N GLU A 66 -0.87 -19.43 19.30
CA GLU A 66 -0.90 -20.71 20.04
C GLU A 66 -1.37 -21.90 19.18
N GLU A 67 -2.31 -21.70 18.26
CA GLU A 67 -2.83 -22.77 17.40
C GLU A 67 -1.76 -23.26 16.42
N LEU A 68 -1.03 -22.34 15.79
CA LEU A 68 0.10 -22.66 14.90
C LEU A 68 1.24 -23.32 15.67
N MET A 69 1.51 -22.87 16.89
CA MET A 69 2.52 -23.48 17.76
C MET A 69 2.15 -24.91 18.11
N ASP A 70 0.90 -25.17 18.49
CA ASP A 70 0.41 -26.50 18.80
C ASP A 70 0.50 -27.46 17.59
N ILE A 71 0.14 -26.99 16.39
CA ILE A 71 0.29 -27.74 15.15
C ILE A 71 1.76 -28.12 14.92
N TYR A 72 2.66 -27.14 15.00
CA TYR A 72 4.10 -27.34 14.74
C TYR A 72 4.70 -28.41 15.66
N PHE A 73 4.39 -28.35 16.95
CA PHE A 73 4.96 -29.30 17.93
C PHE A 73 4.27 -30.68 17.93
N ASN A 74 2.95 -30.73 17.71
CA ASN A 74 2.22 -32.00 17.79
C ASN A 74 2.26 -32.79 16.47
N GLU A 75 2.28 -32.10 15.32
CA GLU A 75 2.27 -32.73 14.00
C GLU A 75 3.69 -32.83 13.40
N GLY A 76 4.69 -32.17 14.00
CA GLY A 76 6.09 -32.18 13.56
C GLY A 76 6.36 -31.29 12.36
N GLY A 77 5.53 -30.25 12.16
CA GLY A 77 5.64 -29.28 11.08
C GLY A 77 4.29 -28.87 10.52
N PHE A 78 4.30 -28.18 9.39
CA PHE A 78 3.10 -27.71 8.71
C PHE A 78 2.89 -28.42 7.38
N THR A 79 1.65 -28.67 7.00
CA THR A 79 1.29 -28.93 5.61
C THR A 79 1.48 -27.66 4.76
N ASP A 80 1.58 -27.80 3.44
CA ASP A 80 1.72 -26.63 2.53
C ASP A 80 0.59 -25.60 2.71
N GLU A 81 -0.63 -26.06 2.98
CA GLU A 81 -1.77 -25.20 3.24
C GLU A 81 -1.67 -24.46 4.56
N GLN A 82 -1.29 -25.14 5.64
CA GLN A 82 -1.09 -24.56 6.97
C GLN A 82 0.06 -23.56 6.93
N PHE A 83 1.17 -23.91 6.26
CA PHE A 83 2.32 -23.04 6.05
C PHE A 83 1.92 -21.74 5.34
N GLY A 84 1.23 -21.82 4.20
CA GLY A 84 0.78 -20.64 3.45
C GLY A 84 -0.17 -19.74 4.26
N LYS A 85 -1.14 -20.33 4.98
CA LYS A 85 -2.06 -19.58 5.85
C LYS A 85 -1.33 -18.92 7.02
N GLY A 86 -0.46 -19.66 7.69
CA GLY A 86 0.33 -19.13 8.82
C GLY A 86 1.25 -18.02 8.39
N LEU A 87 1.96 -18.18 7.26
CA LEU A 87 2.82 -17.14 6.69
C LEU A 87 2.03 -15.88 6.34
N THR A 88 0.91 -16.01 5.65
CA THR A 88 0.03 -14.86 5.33
C THR A 88 -0.44 -14.15 6.59
N LYS A 89 -0.85 -14.90 7.61
CA LYS A 89 -1.28 -14.36 8.90
C LYS A 89 -0.14 -13.60 9.59
N GLY A 90 1.04 -14.19 9.70
CA GLY A 90 2.20 -13.56 10.31
C GLY A 90 2.66 -12.29 9.57
N ILE A 91 2.60 -12.29 8.23
CA ILE A 91 2.88 -11.09 7.42
C ILE A 91 1.86 -9.98 7.72
N LEU A 92 0.57 -10.30 7.76
CA LEU A 92 -0.51 -9.33 8.04
C LEU A 92 -0.38 -8.70 9.42
N GLN A 93 -0.05 -9.50 10.43
CA GLN A 93 0.15 -9.04 11.81
C GLN A 93 1.48 -8.27 11.97
N GLY A 94 2.42 -8.46 11.04
CA GLY A 94 3.75 -7.87 11.09
C GLY A 94 4.74 -8.64 11.96
N ASP A 95 4.36 -9.86 12.38
CA ASP A 95 5.20 -10.78 13.16
C ASP A 95 6.23 -11.50 12.27
N ILE A 96 5.94 -11.60 10.97
CA ILE A 96 6.85 -12.12 9.96
C ILE A 96 7.14 -11.04 8.91
N VAL A 97 8.42 -10.81 8.64
CA VAL A 97 8.91 -9.88 7.62
C VAL A 97 9.82 -10.64 6.67
N PRO A 98 9.29 -11.17 5.55
CA PRO A 98 10.08 -11.92 4.59
C PRO A 98 11.15 -11.08 3.91
N VAL A 99 12.32 -11.69 3.68
CA VAL A 99 13.45 -11.09 2.94
C VAL A 99 13.63 -11.83 1.62
N PHE A 100 13.49 -11.11 0.53
CA PHE A 100 13.74 -11.58 -0.84
C PHE A 100 15.08 -11.05 -1.35
N LYS A 101 15.67 -11.78 -2.29
CA LYS A 101 16.96 -11.45 -2.89
C LYS A 101 16.82 -11.34 -4.39
N CYS A 102 17.34 -10.27 -5.00
CA CYS A 102 17.33 -10.14 -6.44
C CYS A 102 18.43 -9.21 -6.97
N SER A 103 18.69 -9.31 -8.26
CA SER A 103 19.40 -8.30 -9.03
C SER A 103 18.51 -7.80 -10.17
N SER A 104 18.04 -6.59 -10.06
CA SER A 104 17.27 -5.95 -11.15
C SER A 104 18.08 -5.72 -12.40
N LEU A 105 19.43 -5.73 -12.29
CA LEU A 105 20.32 -5.54 -13.44
C LEU A 105 20.47 -6.84 -14.27
N THR A 106 20.68 -7.96 -13.60
CA THR A 106 20.86 -9.27 -14.26
C THR A 106 19.54 -10.01 -14.49
N GLY A 107 18.49 -9.64 -13.74
CA GLY A 107 17.21 -10.35 -13.73
C GLY A 107 17.15 -11.52 -12.74
N GLU A 108 18.26 -11.84 -12.08
CA GLU A 108 18.34 -12.90 -11.08
C GLU A 108 17.38 -12.63 -9.90
N GLY A 109 16.57 -13.62 -9.52
CA GLY A 109 15.62 -13.53 -8.40
C GLY A 109 14.40 -12.64 -8.64
N VAL A 110 14.31 -11.92 -9.76
CA VAL A 110 13.19 -10.98 -10.02
C VAL A 110 11.88 -11.71 -10.26
N LYS A 111 11.93 -12.84 -11.00
CA LYS A 111 10.73 -13.63 -11.25
C LYS A 111 10.21 -14.26 -9.97
N GLU A 112 11.08 -14.76 -9.15
CA GLU A 112 10.81 -15.35 -7.85
C GLU A 112 10.16 -14.30 -6.93
N VAL A 113 10.74 -13.11 -6.80
CA VAL A 113 10.14 -12.00 -6.03
C VAL A 113 8.73 -11.65 -6.50
N LEU A 114 8.48 -11.61 -7.81
CA LEU A 114 7.14 -11.33 -8.34
C LEU A 114 6.15 -12.46 -8.04
N GLN A 115 6.61 -13.71 -8.08
CA GLN A 115 5.78 -14.86 -7.74
C GLN A 115 5.41 -14.88 -6.27
N GLU A 116 6.37 -14.64 -5.38
CA GLU A 116 6.16 -14.54 -3.94
C GLU A 116 5.22 -13.37 -3.56
N ILE A 117 5.29 -12.25 -4.28
CA ILE A 117 4.32 -11.15 -4.10
C ILE A 117 2.89 -11.62 -4.41
N ILE A 118 2.71 -12.40 -5.48
CA ILE A 118 1.39 -12.92 -5.86
C ILE A 118 0.88 -13.94 -4.83
N GLU A 119 1.77 -14.75 -4.28
CA GLU A 119 1.43 -15.86 -3.40
C GLU A 119 1.20 -15.42 -1.95
N PHE A 120 2.04 -14.54 -1.42
CA PHE A 120 2.05 -14.23 0.02
C PHE A 120 1.60 -12.82 0.38
N VAL A 121 1.59 -11.86 -0.57
CA VAL A 121 1.14 -10.51 -0.23
C VAL A 121 -0.38 -10.46 -0.19
N PRO A 122 -0.97 -10.08 0.96
CA PRO A 122 -2.42 -10.00 1.08
C PRO A 122 -3.04 -9.04 0.08
N ASN A 123 -4.12 -9.44 -0.54
CA ASN A 123 -4.87 -8.55 -1.41
C ASN A 123 -5.78 -7.62 -0.59
N PRO A 124 -6.24 -6.49 -1.14
CA PRO A 124 -7.05 -5.50 -0.40
C PRO A 124 -8.38 -6.02 0.15
N THR A 125 -8.87 -7.19 -0.30
CA THR A 125 -10.15 -7.74 0.15
C THR A 125 -10.06 -8.43 1.52
N ILE A 126 -8.83 -8.68 2.03
CA ILE A 126 -8.63 -9.45 3.26
C ILE A 126 -8.88 -8.59 4.51
N GLU A 127 -8.39 -7.34 4.52
CA GLU A 127 -8.47 -6.49 5.73
C GLU A 127 -9.46 -5.33 5.64
N GLY A 128 -9.82 -4.90 4.43
CA GLY A 128 -10.60 -3.68 4.24
C GLY A 128 -9.82 -2.41 4.60
N TYR A 129 -10.52 -1.28 4.65
CA TYR A 129 -9.96 0.03 4.95
C TYR A 129 -10.60 0.65 6.16
N ARG A 130 -9.78 1.09 7.12
CA ARG A 130 -10.24 1.83 8.30
C ARG A 130 -10.69 3.23 7.89
N ALA A 131 -11.92 3.56 8.22
CA ALA A 131 -12.55 4.84 7.95
C ALA A 131 -13.38 5.30 9.16
N LYS A 132 -14.01 6.45 9.03
CA LYS A 132 -15.02 6.93 9.97
C LYS A 132 -16.31 7.17 9.21
N ASP A 133 -17.43 6.99 9.88
CA ASP A 133 -18.75 7.38 9.38
C ASP A 133 -19.05 8.89 9.62
N GLU A 134 -20.25 9.32 9.31
CA GLU A 134 -20.72 10.71 9.52
C GLU A 134 -20.70 11.15 10.99
N ASN A 135 -20.79 10.19 11.93
CA ASN A 135 -20.75 10.44 13.36
C ASN A 135 -19.33 10.33 13.95
N GLN A 136 -18.29 10.26 13.07
CA GLN A 136 -16.88 10.04 13.42
C GLN A 136 -16.61 8.70 14.14
N GLN A 137 -17.53 7.73 14.02
CA GLN A 137 -17.33 6.40 14.57
C GLN A 137 -16.45 5.57 13.63
N PRO A 138 -15.55 4.73 14.17
CA PRO A 138 -14.73 3.85 13.37
C PRO A 138 -15.59 2.86 12.59
N VAL A 139 -15.34 2.76 11.27
CA VAL A 139 -15.97 1.77 10.40
C VAL A 139 -14.89 1.10 9.55
N LEU A 140 -15.15 -0.13 9.14
CA LEU A 140 -14.33 -0.86 8.19
C LEU A 140 -15.04 -0.86 6.84
N ILE A 141 -14.34 -0.41 5.79
CA ILE A 141 -14.84 -0.45 4.41
C ILE A 141 -14.21 -1.65 3.73
N GLU A 142 -15.02 -2.63 3.36
CA GLU A 142 -14.55 -3.78 2.60
C GLU A 142 -14.23 -3.39 1.15
N ALA A 143 -13.18 -3.99 0.61
CA ALA A 143 -12.78 -3.79 -0.78
C ALA A 143 -13.65 -4.68 -1.70
N ASP A 144 -14.96 -4.46 -1.70
CA ASP A 144 -15.92 -5.17 -2.55
C ASP A 144 -16.20 -4.35 -3.81
N PRO A 145 -15.95 -4.88 -5.02
CA PRO A 145 -16.23 -4.20 -6.29
C PRO A 145 -17.74 -4.00 -6.57
N ASN A 146 -18.62 -4.70 -5.85
CA ASN A 146 -20.08 -4.59 -5.99
C ASN A 146 -20.72 -3.64 -4.96
N ALA A 147 -19.96 -3.18 -3.99
CA ALA A 147 -20.43 -2.24 -2.99
C ALA A 147 -20.48 -0.81 -3.55
N LYS A 148 -20.91 0.14 -2.73
CA LYS A 148 -20.93 1.56 -3.07
C LYS A 148 -19.53 2.11 -3.25
N PRO A 149 -19.29 2.97 -4.24
CA PRO A 149 -17.97 3.50 -4.54
C PRO A 149 -17.46 4.42 -3.44
N VAL A 150 -16.20 4.16 -3.04
CA VAL A 150 -15.41 5.02 -2.15
C VAL A 150 -14.04 5.20 -2.77
N LEU A 151 -13.62 6.45 -2.94
CA LEU A 151 -12.31 6.84 -3.43
C LEU A 151 -11.54 7.61 -2.38
N PHE A 152 -10.27 7.29 -2.21
CA PHE A 152 -9.34 8.08 -1.40
C PHE A 152 -8.30 8.77 -2.28
N ILE A 153 -8.22 10.09 -2.22
CA ILE A 153 -7.29 10.91 -2.99
C ILE A 153 -5.98 11.02 -2.23
N PHE A 154 -4.98 10.26 -2.63
CA PHE A 154 -3.71 10.22 -1.89
C PHE A 154 -2.62 11.14 -2.47
N LYS A 155 -2.79 11.63 -3.71
CA LYS A 155 -1.81 12.53 -4.35
C LYS A 155 -2.45 13.40 -5.41
N THR A 156 -1.97 14.65 -5.55
CA THR A 156 -2.32 15.55 -6.64
C THR A 156 -1.06 15.93 -7.40
N LEU A 157 -1.16 15.91 -8.74
CA LEU A 157 -0.09 16.25 -9.66
C LEU A 157 -0.56 17.39 -10.56
N ALA A 158 0.35 18.28 -10.96
CA ALA A 158 0.15 19.23 -12.03
C ALA A 158 0.77 18.66 -13.31
N ASP A 159 -0.02 18.51 -14.35
CA ASP A 159 0.41 18.08 -15.67
C ASP A 159 0.25 19.23 -16.67
N SER A 160 1.25 19.43 -17.53
CA SER A 160 1.26 20.55 -18.48
C SER A 160 0.15 20.49 -19.52
N PHE A 161 -0.39 19.33 -19.81
CA PHE A 161 -1.44 19.11 -20.82
C PHE A 161 -2.83 18.85 -20.23
N LEU A 162 -2.87 18.07 -19.16
CA LEU A 162 -4.12 17.65 -18.52
C LEU A 162 -4.52 18.55 -17.34
N GLY A 163 -3.64 19.46 -16.94
CA GLY A 163 -3.84 20.30 -15.77
C GLY A 163 -3.72 19.51 -14.47
N LYS A 164 -4.66 19.71 -13.56
CA LYS A 164 -4.68 19.01 -12.26
C LYS A 164 -5.13 17.56 -12.43
N ILE A 165 -4.28 16.63 -12.00
CA ILE A 165 -4.55 15.20 -11.94
C ILE A 165 -4.55 14.76 -10.48
N SER A 166 -5.62 14.10 -10.05
CA SER A 166 -5.73 13.52 -8.71
C SER A 166 -5.55 12.00 -8.79
N LEU A 167 -4.55 11.45 -8.11
CA LEU A 167 -4.37 10.01 -7.97
C LEU A 167 -5.23 9.51 -6.82
N ALA A 168 -6.05 8.52 -7.09
CA ALA A 168 -7.02 7.96 -6.17
C ALA A 168 -6.86 6.45 -6.05
N LYS A 169 -7.02 5.94 -4.83
CA LYS A 169 -7.28 4.52 -4.56
C LYS A 169 -8.78 4.29 -4.60
N VAL A 170 -9.22 3.32 -5.38
CA VAL A 170 -10.59 2.81 -5.30
C VAL A 170 -10.65 1.89 -4.09
N VAL A 171 -11.25 2.37 -3.02
CA VAL A 171 -11.33 1.66 -1.73
C VAL A 171 -12.44 0.62 -1.75
N SER A 172 -13.58 0.97 -2.34
CA SER A 172 -14.75 0.12 -2.46
C SER A 172 -15.50 0.44 -3.75
N GLY A 173 -16.30 -0.49 -4.22
CA GLY A 173 -17.18 -0.32 -5.35
C GLY A 173 -16.45 -0.28 -6.70
N LYS A 174 -17.10 0.37 -7.65
CA LYS A 174 -16.64 0.53 -9.03
C LYS A 174 -16.83 1.96 -9.48
N VAL A 175 -15.84 2.53 -10.16
CA VAL A 175 -15.87 3.89 -10.66
C VAL A 175 -15.61 3.97 -12.16
N SER A 176 -16.25 4.93 -12.82
CA SER A 176 -16.08 5.19 -14.25
C SER A 176 -16.19 6.69 -14.54
N ALA A 177 -15.74 7.10 -15.71
CA ALA A 177 -15.93 8.47 -16.17
C ALA A 177 -17.42 8.82 -16.26
N GLY A 178 -17.77 10.05 -15.92
CA GLY A 178 -19.13 10.56 -15.90
C GLY A 178 -19.89 10.35 -14.59
N MET A 179 -19.41 9.51 -13.67
CA MET A 179 -20.00 9.37 -12.33
C MET A 179 -19.86 10.66 -11.54
N THR A 180 -20.78 10.87 -10.60
CA THR A 180 -20.74 11.97 -9.64
C THR A 180 -20.61 11.38 -8.25
N LEU A 181 -19.61 11.83 -7.50
CA LEU A 181 -19.39 11.47 -6.11
C LEU A 181 -19.38 12.73 -5.25
N HIS A 182 -19.69 12.58 -3.99
CA HIS A 182 -19.74 13.67 -3.03
C HIS A 182 -18.43 13.79 -2.25
N ASN A 183 -17.95 15.02 -2.11
CA ASN A 183 -16.82 15.36 -1.25
C ASN A 183 -17.37 15.96 0.05
N PHE A 184 -17.42 15.18 1.12
CA PHE A 184 -17.99 15.57 2.39
C PHE A 184 -17.17 16.65 3.14
N ARG A 185 -15.87 16.83 2.82
CA ARG A 185 -15.10 17.90 3.44
C ARG A 185 -15.57 19.30 3.01
N VAL A 186 -16.00 19.44 1.77
CA VAL A 186 -16.43 20.70 1.18
C VAL A 186 -17.93 20.76 0.87
N GLU A 187 -18.65 19.68 1.14
CA GLU A 187 -20.09 19.52 0.89
C GLU A 187 -20.46 19.81 -0.58
N LYS A 188 -19.67 19.26 -1.51
CA LYS A 188 -19.87 19.47 -2.95
C LYS A 188 -19.79 18.17 -3.73
N ASP A 189 -20.55 18.12 -4.82
CA ASP A 189 -20.50 17.03 -5.77
C ASP A 189 -19.36 17.25 -6.77
N GLU A 190 -18.58 16.18 -6.99
CA GLU A 190 -17.51 16.12 -7.97
C GLU A 190 -17.88 15.17 -9.10
N LYS A 191 -17.88 15.66 -10.32
CA LYS A 191 -18.05 14.82 -11.50
C LYS A 191 -16.71 14.27 -11.94
N LEU A 192 -16.59 12.96 -12.04
CA LEU A 192 -15.38 12.29 -12.54
C LEU A 192 -15.30 12.49 -14.07
N GLY A 193 -14.61 13.55 -14.50
CA GLY A 193 -14.51 13.91 -15.91
C GLY A 193 -13.74 12.89 -16.74
N SER A 194 -12.67 12.37 -16.21
CA SER A 194 -11.89 11.27 -16.81
C SER A 194 -11.34 10.35 -15.71
N VAL A 195 -11.36 9.05 -16.00
CA VAL A 195 -10.78 7.99 -15.16
C VAL A 195 -9.83 7.18 -16.03
N PHE A 196 -8.58 7.04 -15.63
CA PHE A 196 -7.58 6.32 -16.40
C PHE A 196 -6.47 5.77 -15.51
N PHE A 197 -5.77 4.75 -15.98
CA PHE A 197 -4.54 4.27 -15.33
C PHE A 197 -3.33 5.07 -15.81
N VAL A 198 -2.31 5.14 -14.96
CA VAL A 198 -1.02 5.78 -15.30
C VAL A 198 0.10 4.73 -15.22
N ARG A 199 0.87 4.61 -16.29
CA ARG A 199 2.05 3.77 -16.35
C ARG A 199 3.26 4.64 -16.75
N GLY A 200 4.02 5.08 -15.75
CA GLY A 200 5.05 6.10 -15.97
C GLY A 200 4.43 7.42 -16.47
N LYS A 201 4.72 7.81 -17.70
CA LYS A 201 4.13 8.99 -18.36
C LYS A 201 2.93 8.65 -19.28
N GLU A 202 2.65 7.37 -19.45
CA GLU A 202 1.61 6.90 -20.35
C GLU A 202 0.25 6.87 -19.66
N LYS A 203 -0.74 7.47 -20.31
CA LYS A 203 -2.14 7.38 -19.93
C LYS A 203 -2.76 6.15 -20.59
N ILE A 204 -3.38 5.27 -19.80
CA ILE A 204 -4.08 4.08 -20.27
C ILE A 204 -5.55 4.27 -19.97
N ASP A 205 -6.37 4.34 -21.02
CA ASP A 205 -7.80 4.54 -20.87
C ASP A 205 -8.45 3.35 -20.16
N CYS A 206 -9.34 3.66 -19.24
CA CYS A 206 -10.02 2.72 -18.39
C CYS A 206 -11.52 2.91 -18.53
N LYS A 207 -12.26 1.85 -18.88
CA LYS A 207 -13.73 1.91 -18.91
C LYS A 207 -14.33 2.00 -17.52
N ALA A 208 -13.73 1.28 -16.58
CA ALA A 208 -14.10 1.29 -15.18
C ALA A 208 -12.94 0.73 -14.34
N ALA A 209 -12.80 1.23 -13.13
CA ALA A 209 -11.87 0.72 -12.12
C ALA A 209 -12.66 0.18 -10.94
N VAL A 210 -12.10 -0.82 -10.26
CA VAL A 210 -12.74 -1.53 -9.15
C VAL A 210 -11.96 -1.40 -7.86
N ALA A 211 -12.56 -1.78 -6.76
CA ALA A 211 -11.91 -1.82 -5.44
C ALA A 211 -10.53 -2.49 -5.52
N GLY A 212 -9.52 -1.81 -4.97
CA GLY A 212 -8.11 -2.20 -5.05
C GLY A 212 -7.30 -1.43 -6.10
N ASP A 213 -7.93 -0.93 -7.16
CA ASP A 213 -7.24 -0.19 -8.21
C ASP A 213 -6.72 1.18 -7.76
N ILE A 214 -5.64 1.62 -8.39
CA ILE A 214 -5.15 3.01 -8.31
C ILE A 214 -5.39 3.67 -9.65
N VAL A 215 -6.13 4.78 -9.64
CA VAL A 215 -6.52 5.52 -10.84
C VAL A 215 -6.15 6.99 -10.77
N ALA A 216 -6.03 7.59 -11.94
CA ALA A 216 -5.91 9.03 -12.12
C ALA A 216 -7.26 9.62 -12.53
N LEU A 217 -7.63 10.71 -11.87
CA LEU A 217 -8.85 11.46 -12.10
C LEU A 217 -8.47 12.86 -12.60
N GLY A 218 -8.99 13.22 -13.75
CA GLY A 218 -8.78 14.56 -14.31
C GLY A 218 -9.92 15.52 -13.96
N LYS A 219 -9.57 16.79 -13.81
CA LYS A 219 -10.52 17.91 -13.70
C LYS A 219 -11.44 17.91 -12.47
N LEU A 220 -10.97 17.39 -11.34
CA LEU A 220 -11.67 17.60 -10.07
C LEU A 220 -11.47 19.05 -9.61
N GLU A 221 -12.57 19.74 -9.30
CA GLU A 221 -12.57 21.17 -9.01
C GLU A 221 -12.27 21.45 -7.53
N PHE A 222 -13.00 20.78 -6.63
CA PHE A 222 -12.99 21.07 -5.20
C PHE A 222 -12.10 20.13 -4.37
N THR A 223 -11.72 19.01 -4.97
CA THR A 223 -11.03 17.91 -4.28
C THR A 223 -9.55 18.17 -4.13
N LYS A 224 -8.99 17.85 -2.96
CA LYS A 224 -7.58 17.95 -2.59
C LYS A 224 -7.01 16.59 -2.18
N THR A 225 -5.70 16.50 -2.08
CA THR A 225 -5.01 15.35 -1.45
C THR A 225 -5.49 15.17 -0.02
N GLY A 226 -5.82 13.93 0.34
CA GLY A 226 -6.40 13.56 1.64
C GLY A 226 -7.92 13.50 1.66
N ASP A 227 -8.61 13.95 0.59
CA ASP A 227 -10.07 13.87 0.54
C ASP A 227 -10.57 12.45 0.22
N THR A 228 -11.72 12.13 0.78
CA THR A 228 -12.50 10.94 0.43
C THR A 228 -13.71 11.37 -0.38
N LEU A 229 -13.98 10.66 -1.48
CA LEU A 229 -15.16 10.82 -2.30
C LEU A 229 -16.01 9.57 -2.21
N SER A 230 -17.31 9.73 -1.96
CA SER A 230 -18.26 8.61 -1.93
C SER A 230 -19.68 9.07 -2.35
N GLU A 231 -20.62 8.15 -2.40
CA GLU A 231 -22.04 8.54 -2.64
C GLU A 231 -22.62 9.31 -1.45
N LYS A 232 -23.51 10.28 -1.68
CA LYS A 232 -24.18 11.05 -0.62
C LYS A 232 -24.85 10.20 0.47
N GLY A 233 -25.40 9.08 0.11
CA GLY A 233 -26.04 8.14 1.04
C GLY A 233 -25.07 7.12 1.68
N ASN A 234 -23.76 7.33 1.54
CA ASN A 234 -22.72 6.46 2.09
C ASN A 234 -21.48 7.27 2.52
N PRO A 235 -21.64 8.18 3.50
CA PRO A 235 -20.53 8.99 3.96
C PRO A 235 -19.42 8.13 4.52
N ALA A 236 -18.20 8.36 4.04
CA ALA A 236 -17.00 7.68 4.47
C ALA A 236 -15.85 8.68 4.55
N PHE A 237 -15.09 8.63 5.63
CA PHE A 237 -13.96 9.52 5.86
C PHE A 237 -12.73 8.68 6.16
N ILE A 238 -11.87 8.50 5.18
CA ILE A 238 -10.56 7.90 5.38
C ILE A 238 -9.65 8.96 6.00
N ASN A 239 -8.88 8.60 7.01
CA ASN A 239 -7.97 9.54 7.64
C ASN A 239 -7.00 10.09 6.60
N PRO A 240 -6.88 11.42 6.48
CA PRO A 240 -5.92 12.04 5.56
C PRO A 240 -4.49 11.73 6.00
N VAL A 241 -3.55 11.91 5.07
CA VAL A 241 -2.12 11.80 5.38
C VAL A 241 -1.70 12.98 6.24
N ASP A 242 -1.09 12.68 7.40
CA ASP A 242 -0.48 13.70 8.25
C ASP A 242 0.86 14.14 7.62
N PHE A 243 0.87 15.33 7.05
CA PHE A 243 2.10 15.93 6.54
C PHE A 243 2.92 16.55 7.67
N PRO A 244 4.25 16.49 7.61
CA PRO A 244 5.09 17.18 8.58
C PRO A 244 4.86 18.70 8.49
N GLN A 245 5.01 19.38 9.63
CA GLN A 245 4.87 20.84 9.67
C GLN A 245 5.97 21.49 8.81
N PRO A 246 5.64 22.53 8.03
CA PRO A 246 6.62 23.28 7.26
C PRO A 246 7.69 23.89 8.17
N THR A 247 8.95 23.73 7.79
CA THR A 247 10.09 24.28 8.53
C THR A 247 10.73 25.50 7.84
N LEU A 248 10.34 25.76 6.58
CA LEU A 248 10.82 26.89 5.78
C LEU A 248 9.63 27.55 5.08
N PHE A 249 9.59 28.89 5.16
CA PHE A 249 8.64 29.71 4.44
C PHE A 249 9.38 30.54 3.39
N MET A 250 8.86 30.56 2.17
CA MET A 250 9.40 31.35 1.07
C MET A 250 8.27 32.14 0.40
N ALA A 251 8.52 33.39 0.07
CA ALA A 251 7.61 34.17 -0.75
C ALA A 251 7.72 33.71 -2.21
N ILE A 252 6.57 33.60 -2.88
CA ILE A 252 6.49 33.27 -4.30
C ILE A 252 5.80 34.43 -4.99
N GLU A 253 6.40 34.92 -6.05
CA GLU A 253 5.81 35.95 -6.93
C GLU A 253 5.73 35.39 -8.35
N SER A 254 4.64 35.71 -9.04
CA SER A 254 4.50 35.36 -10.45
C SER A 254 5.51 36.11 -11.30
N ALA A 255 6.23 35.43 -12.21
CA ALA A 255 7.15 36.06 -13.14
C ALA A 255 6.43 36.90 -14.21
N ASP A 256 5.19 36.52 -14.54
CA ASP A 256 4.37 37.17 -15.55
C ASP A 256 3.19 37.92 -14.90
N LYS A 257 2.99 39.17 -15.30
CA LYS A 257 1.82 39.97 -14.85
C LYS A 257 0.55 39.37 -15.42
N GLY A 258 -0.31 38.80 -14.53
CA GLY A 258 -1.57 38.20 -14.87
C GLY A 258 -1.61 36.67 -14.86
N ALA A 259 -0.61 36.03 -14.32
CA ALA A 259 -0.56 34.58 -14.07
C ALA A 259 -0.97 34.19 -12.63
N ASP A 260 -1.94 34.89 -12.05
CA ASP A 260 -2.51 34.63 -10.72
C ASP A 260 -3.43 33.40 -10.71
#